data_9abbdfae08ee60cdf300b6cbf563c239
#
_entry.id   9abbdfae08ee60cdf300b6cbf563c239
#
_cell.length_a   1.000
_cell.length_b   1.000
_cell.length_c   1.000
_cell.angle_alpha   90.00
_cell.angle_beta   90.00
_cell.angle_gamma   90.00
#
_symmetry.space_group_name_H-M   'P 1'
#
loop_
_entity.id
_entity.type
_entity.pdbx_description
1 polymer ?
#
loop_
_entity_poly.entity_id
_entity_poly.type
_entity_poly.pdbx_seq_one_letter_code
_entity_poly.pdbx_strand_id
1 'polypeptide(L)'
;MKKVFIVLGIVLILLGGFYFLWSNPELGQNVGNSVTAFFTDLFEGKYVPYNKDFEINTLKVSNCDYYYNKLTEDQQKMYTAVAISVKNLEQMAKVRAYQNNVDDDIVKDAAVAMEAFFADHPEVFYVDLQYEVYTVKSVFGKDIEIKLKYTSEDKNKIKAQVVEISKKIDEILSSVESHKSDIEKEIEIHDKLCDKIKYYEYTDINSIPLDMHSVYGALVKGEAVCDGMSKSYQILLDRANIENILVVGKIEELHAWNLVKIENEWYNVDITSDKSIKGEDTFTIHSYFNVTDDVIQSTHTFSNKELLPEATGTKYNYYTYKNYFIDSNDNFNDKLQKIISSSKDSNILEFSVNKNIKDVPDKMISSMQSNKNTGYLTENLTRVSYYNILNSYVIKKIK
;
A
#
# COMPACT_ATOMS: atom_id res chain seq x y z
N MET A 1 16.15 -42.67 7.65
CA MET A 1 15.01 -41.80 7.92
C MET A 1 15.40 -40.39 7.51
N LYS A 2 14.71 -39.87 6.55
CA LYS A 2 14.96 -38.54 5.95
C LYS A 2 14.14 -37.53 6.71
N LYS A 3 14.77 -36.46 7.19
CA LYS A 3 14.08 -35.39 7.91
C LYS A 3 13.62 -34.31 6.93
N VAL A 4 12.37 -33.96 6.98
CA VAL A 4 11.82 -32.79 6.30
C VAL A 4 11.81 -31.63 7.31
N PHE A 5 12.42 -30.52 6.97
CA PHE A 5 12.30 -29.29 7.74
C PHE A 5 11.14 -28.49 7.14
N ILE A 6 10.05 -28.42 7.88
CA ILE A 6 8.96 -27.50 7.57
C ILE A 6 9.27 -26.22 8.34
N VAL A 7 9.49 -25.16 7.62
CA VAL A 7 9.58 -23.81 8.22
C VAL A 7 8.30 -23.09 7.86
N LEU A 8 7.44 -22.89 8.85
CA LEU A 8 6.29 -22.01 8.71
C LEU A 8 6.79 -20.58 8.81
N GLY A 9 6.86 -19.91 7.67
CA GLY A 9 7.10 -18.47 7.62
C GLY A 9 5.77 -17.75 7.59
N ILE A 10 5.44 -17.01 8.63
CA ILE A 10 4.35 -16.05 8.59
C ILE A 10 4.97 -14.73 8.14
N VAL A 11 4.79 -14.37 6.89
CA VAL A 11 5.12 -13.04 6.40
C VAL A 11 3.83 -12.24 6.38
N LEU A 12 3.69 -11.43 7.39
CA LEU A 12 2.72 -10.35 7.40
C LEU A 12 3.35 -9.20 6.61
N ILE A 13 3.07 -9.16 5.30
CA ILE A 13 3.64 -8.20 4.33
C ILE A 13 3.30 -6.76 4.65
N LEU A 14 2.45 -6.56 5.60
CA LEU A 14 2.05 -5.22 5.97
C LEU A 14 2.56 -4.76 7.27
N LEU A 15 3.26 -5.54 7.80
CA LEU A 15 3.71 -5.24 9.09
C LEU A 15 5.24 -5.15 9.11
N GLY A 16 5.82 -4.38 8.21
CA GLY A 16 7.24 -4.10 8.05
C GLY A 16 8.14 -4.51 9.18
N GLY A 17 8.86 -5.52 8.99
CA GLY A 17 9.85 -5.97 9.94
C GLY A 17 9.77 -7.46 10.13
N PHE A 18 10.84 -8.09 9.76
CA PHE A 18 11.06 -9.51 9.95
C PHE A 18 10.79 -9.93 11.40
N TYR A 19 9.58 -10.44 11.70
CA TYR A 19 9.35 -11.23 12.89
C TYR A 19 9.47 -12.69 12.52
N PHE A 20 10.67 -13.24 12.70
CA PHE A 20 10.86 -14.67 12.73
C PHE A 20 10.25 -15.20 14.03
N LEU A 21 9.10 -15.86 13.95
CA LEU A 21 8.71 -16.79 14.98
C LEU A 21 9.46 -18.11 14.75
N TRP A 22 10.58 -18.24 15.43
CA TRP A 22 11.26 -19.52 15.62
C TRP A 22 10.40 -20.40 16.51
N SER A 23 9.72 -21.38 15.96
CA SER A 23 9.15 -22.48 16.73
C SER A 23 9.91 -23.75 16.41
N ASN A 24 10.71 -24.17 17.35
CA ASN A 24 11.35 -25.47 17.62
C ASN A 24 11.82 -26.39 16.47
N PRO A 25 13.06 -26.92 16.57
CA PRO A 25 13.77 -27.65 15.53
C PRO A 25 13.51 -29.17 15.52
N GLU A 26 12.33 -29.65 15.84
CA GLU A 26 11.97 -31.06 15.67
C GLU A 26 11.04 -31.27 14.48
N LEU A 27 11.55 -30.96 13.32
CA LEU A 27 10.83 -31.21 12.08
C LEU A 27 11.52 -32.34 11.29
N GLY A 28 10.78 -33.41 11.12
CA GLY A 28 11.25 -34.60 10.47
C GLY A 28 11.58 -34.45 8.99
N GLN A 29 12.64 -35.10 8.54
CA GLN A 29 13.03 -35.19 7.13
C GLN A 29 12.15 -36.18 6.40
N ASN A 30 11.43 -35.74 5.39
CA ASN A 30 10.93 -36.61 4.33
C ASN A 30 11.65 -36.29 3.02
N VAL A 31 12.38 -37.23 2.51
CA VAL A 31 12.93 -37.20 1.17
C VAL A 31 11.86 -37.76 0.25
N GLY A 32 11.17 -36.86 -0.46
CA GLY A 32 10.26 -37.29 -1.51
C GLY A 32 11.01 -37.95 -2.68
N ASN A 33 10.61 -39.18 -3.01
CA ASN A 33 11.06 -39.86 -4.20
C ASN A 33 10.44 -39.19 -5.43
N SER A 34 11.19 -38.48 -6.20
CA SER A 34 10.83 -38.27 -7.60
C SER A 34 12.05 -37.99 -8.48
N VAL A 35 12.85 -39.04 -8.63
CA VAL A 35 13.88 -39.06 -9.69
C VAL A 35 13.24 -38.87 -11.07
N THR A 36 12.02 -39.34 -11.28
CA THR A 36 11.29 -39.19 -12.56
C THR A 36 10.84 -37.77 -12.79
N ALA A 37 10.23 -37.08 -11.80
CA ALA A 37 9.85 -35.67 -11.93
C ALA A 37 11.07 -34.77 -12.16
N PHE A 38 12.20 -35.11 -11.53
CA PHE A 38 13.47 -34.43 -11.72
C PHE A 38 13.94 -34.40 -13.18
N PHE A 39 13.90 -35.55 -13.87
CA PHE A 39 14.33 -35.63 -15.26
C PHE A 39 13.36 -34.92 -16.21
N THR A 40 12.05 -34.99 -15.96
CA THR A 40 11.06 -34.30 -16.79
C THR A 40 11.23 -32.78 -16.67
N ASP A 41 11.33 -32.23 -15.45
CA ASP A 41 11.51 -30.80 -15.23
C ASP A 41 12.88 -30.28 -15.70
N LEU A 42 13.95 -31.09 -15.66
CA LEU A 42 15.28 -30.73 -16.13
C LEU A 42 15.31 -30.50 -17.65
N PHE A 43 14.49 -31.24 -18.38
CA PHE A 43 14.45 -31.17 -19.86
C PHE A 43 13.34 -30.24 -20.38
N GLU A 44 12.31 -29.95 -19.58
CA GLU A 44 11.17 -29.11 -19.99
C GLU A 44 11.15 -27.70 -19.35
N GLY A 45 11.87 -27.52 -18.24
CA GLY A 45 11.85 -26.27 -17.47
C GLY A 45 12.90 -25.26 -17.94
N LYS A 46 12.66 -24.53 -19.01
CA LYS A 46 13.41 -23.28 -19.24
C LYS A 46 13.00 -22.25 -18.20
N TYR A 47 13.96 -21.81 -17.34
CA TYR A 47 13.78 -20.62 -16.53
C TYR A 47 13.34 -19.47 -17.45
N VAL A 48 12.12 -18.96 -17.20
CA VAL A 48 11.61 -17.78 -17.88
C VAL A 48 11.87 -16.62 -16.94
N PRO A 49 12.78 -15.70 -17.26
CA PRO A 49 13.00 -14.54 -16.41
C PRO A 49 11.72 -13.72 -16.32
N TYR A 50 11.42 -13.27 -15.13
CA TYR A 50 10.33 -12.33 -14.87
C TYR A 50 10.61 -11.00 -15.58
N ASN A 51 9.61 -10.38 -16.13
CA ASN A 51 9.71 -9.05 -16.72
C ASN A 51 8.38 -8.30 -16.57
N LYS A 52 8.38 -6.99 -16.81
CA LYS A 52 7.21 -6.10 -16.68
C LYS A 52 5.99 -6.49 -17.54
N ASP A 53 6.20 -7.32 -18.57
CA ASP A 53 5.12 -7.81 -19.43
C ASP A 53 4.50 -9.12 -18.89
N PHE A 54 4.96 -9.58 -17.71
CA PHE A 54 4.46 -10.79 -17.09
C PHE A 54 3.12 -10.50 -16.38
N GLU A 55 2.03 -10.81 -17.05
CA GLU A 55 0.69 -10.64 -16.50
C GLU A 55 0.28 -11.87 -15.66
N ILE A 56 -0.06 -11.66 -14.40
CA ILE A 56 -0.57 -12.72 -13.50
C ILE A 56 -2.05 -12.97 -13.79
N ASN A 57 -2.82 -11.90 -13.94
CA ASN A 57 -4.24 -11.98 -14.27
C ASN A 57 -4.67 -10.77 -15.11
N THR A 58 -5.94 -10.65 -15.42
CA THR A 58 -6.47 -9.60 -16.32
C THR A 58 -6.53 -8.21 -15.70
N LEU A 59 -6.20 -8.04 -14.41
CA LEU A 59 -6.22 -6.72 -13.76
C LEU A 59 -5.08 -5.80 -14.23
N LYS A 60 -4.03 -6.35 -14.82
CA LYS A 60 -2.88 -5.63 -15.38
C LYS A 60 -2.29 -4.56 -14.46
N VAL A 61 -1.08 -4.78 -14.01
CA VAL A 61 -0.29 -3.83 -13.23
C VAL A 61 0.97 -3.50 -14.04
N SER A 62 1.24 -2.21 -14.28
CA SER A 62 2.30 -1.77 -15.21
C SER A 62 3.67 -1.65 -14.54
N ASN A 63 3.71 -1.43 -13.23
CA ASN A 63 4.94 -1.21 -12.45
C ASN A 63 5.24 -2.38 -11.50
N CYS A 64 5.03 -3.59 -11.99
CA CYS A 64 5.09 -4.82 -11.20
C CYS A 64 6.51 -5.42 -11.06
N ASP A 65 7.55 -4.62 -11.19
CA ASP A 65 8.94 -5.09 -11.12
C ASP A 65 9.87 -4.18 -10.31
N TYR A 66 9.31 -3.23 -9.56
CA TYR A 66 10.12 -2.30 -8.77
C TYR A 66 10.98 -3.03 -7.74
N TYR A 67 10.35 -3.83 -6.88
CA TYR A 67 11.06 -4.61 -5.87
C TYR A 67 11.81 -5.78 -6.47
N TYR A 68 11.27 -6.43 -7.51
CA TYR A 68 11.98 -7.48 -8.24
C TYR A 68 13.38 -7.05 -8.67
N ASN A 69 13.51 -5.83 -9.20
CA ASN A 69 14.80 -5.27 -9.66
C ASN A 69 15.79 -4.95 -8.52
N LYS A 70 15.37 -5.02 -7.26
CA LYS A 70 16.21 -4.84 -6.07
C LYS A 70 16.69 -6.16 -5.47
N LEU A 71 16.13 -7.28 -5.91
CA LEU A 71 16.42 -8.61 -5.41
C LEU A 71 17.76 -9.16 -5.92
N THR A 72 18.37 -10.01 -5.11
CA THR A 72 19.49 -10.86 -5.55
C THR A 72 19.00 -11.87 -6.60
N GLU A 73 19.93 -12.48 -7.35
CA GLU A 73 19.58 -13.48 -8.37
C GLU A 73 18.77 -14.65 -7.80
N ASP A 74 19.11 -15.13 -6.61
CA ASP A 74 18.41 -16.24 -5.97
C ASP A 74 17.02 -15.83 -5.48
N GLN A 75 16.87 -14.63 -4.92
CA GLN A 75 15.56 -14.08 -4.56
C GLN A 75 14.69 -13.84 -5.80
N GLN A 76 15.27 -13.39 -6.92
CA GLN A 76 14.56 -13.25 -8.20
C GLN A 76 14.04 -14.58 -8.76
N LYS A 77 14.81 -15.67 -8.59
CA LYS A 77 14.36 -17.03 -8.94
C LYS A 77 13.16 -17.46 -8.11
N MET A 78 13.18 -17.19 -6.79
CA MET A 78 12.05 -17.49 -5.89
C MET A 78 10.82 -16.67 -6.26
N TYR A 79 10.97 -15.36 -6.43
CA TYR A 79 9.90 -14.46 -6.86
C TYR A 79 9.27 -14.94 -8.18
N THR A 80 10.08 -15.25 -9.17
CA THR A 80 9.61 -15.72 -10.49
C THR A 80 8.85 -17.05 -10.38
N ALA A 81 9.35 -17.98 -9.57
CA ALA A 81 8.67 -19.26 -9.34
C ALA A 81 7.30 -19.05 -8.68
N VAL A 82 7.20 -18.13 -7.71
CA VAL A 82 5.95 -17.74 -7.08
C VAL A 82 5.00 -17.10 -8.10
N ALA A 83 5.48 -16.14 -8.90
CA ALA A 83 4.68 -15.47 -9.92
C ALA A 83 4.07 -16.47 -10.93
N ILE A 84 4.86 -17.42 -11.40
CA ILE A 84 4.40 -18.48 -12.32
C ILE A 84 3.34 -19.36 -11.65
N SER A 85 3.58 -19.79 -10.41
CA SER A 85 2.64 -20.64 -9.68
C SER A 85 1.33 -19.91 -9.37
N VAL A 86 1.38 -18.63 -9.00
CA VAL A 86 0.20 -17.79 -8.78
C VAL A 86 -0.61 -17.59 -10.06
N LYS A 87 0.07 -17.31 -11.19
CA LYS A 87 -0.57 -17.20 -12.51
C LYS A 87 -1.35 -18.47 -12.90
N ASN A 88 -0.77 -19.62 -12.62
CA ASN A 88 -1.36 -20.93 -12.94
C ASN A 88 -2.32 -21.45 -11.86
N LEU A 89 -2.43 -20.76 -10.72
CA LEU A 89 -3.14 -21.21 -9.52
C LEU A 89 -2.62 -22.59 -9.05
N GLU A 90 -1.29 -22.71 -8.99
CA GLU A 90 -0.57 -23.89 -8.49
C GLU A 90 -0.17 -23.68 -7.04
N GLN A 91 -0.30 -24.73 -6.20
CA GLN A 91 0.00 -24.61 -4.78
C GLN A 91 1.51 -24.67 -4.47
N MET A 92 2.35 -25.07 -5.42
CA MET A 92 3.77 -25.27 -5.16
C MET A 92 4.63 -24.52 -6.16
N ALA A 93 5.32 -23.50 -5.67
CA ALA A 93 6.37 -22.83 -6.42
C ALA A 93 7.70 -23.53 -6.22
N LYS A 94 8.43 -23.83 -7.30
CA LYS A 94 9.65 -24.66 -7.25
C LYS A 94 10.84 -23.90 -7.83
N VAL A 95 11.91 -23.81 -7.03
CA VAL A 95 13.21 -23.27 -7.44
C VAL A 95 14.23 -24.39 -7.46
N ARG A 96 14.87 -24.60 -8.61
CA ARG A 96 15.85 -25.66 -8.81
C ARG A 96 17.27 -25.16 -8.60
N ALA A 97 18.12 -26.06 -8.09
CA ALA A 97 19.55 -25.86 -7.97
C ALA A 97 19.93 -24.52 -7.27
N TYR A 98 19.28 -24.24 -6.16
CA TYR A 98 19.61 -23.10 -5.30
C TYR A 98 21.05 -23.21 -4.77
N GLN A 99 21.83 -22.15 -4.90
CA GLN A 99 23.28 -22.22 -4.67
C GLN A 99 23.67 -21.98 -3.20
N ASN A 100 22.88 -21.21 -2.47
CA ASN A 100 23.16 -20.99 -1.04
C ASN A 100 22.77 -22.23 -0.22
N ASN A 101 23.69 -22.73 0.60
CA ASN A 101 23.50 -23.97 1.34
C ASN A 101 23.11 -23.80 2.80
N VAL A 102 22.97 -22.57 3.29
CA VAL A 102 22.58 -22.25 4.66
C VAL A 102 21.06 -22.18 4.77
N ASP A 103 20.44 -23.07 5.54
CA ASP A 103 18.98 -23.14 5.63
C ASP A 103 18.33 -21.85 6.16
N ASP A 104 18.97 -21.15 7.09
CA ASP A 104 18.49 -19.88 7.63
C ASP A 104 18.48 -18.75 6.58
N ASP A 105 19.46 -18.74 5.66
CA ASP A 105 19.52 -17.76 4.58
C ASP A 105 18.44 -18.03 3.54
N ILE A 106 18.15 -19.33 3.26
CA ILE A 106 17.06 -19.73 2.35
C ILE A 106 15.71 -19.17 2.82
N VAL A 107 15.44 -19.27 4.13
CA VAL A 107 14.19 -18.77 4.71
C VAL A 107 14.10 -17.26 4.60
N LYS A 108 15.21 -16.56 4.84
CA LYS A 108 15.28 -15.09 4.68
C LYS A 108 15.08 -14.68 3.24
N ASP A 109 15.75 -15.36 2.30
CA ASP A 109 15.62 -15.05 0.88
C ASP A 109 14.19 -15.29 0.38
N ALA A 110 13.56 -16.39 0.83
CA ALA A 110 12.16 -16.64 0.51
C ALA A 110 11.23 -15.55 1.09
N ALA A 111 11.49 -15.09 2.31
CA ALA A 111 10.70 -14.02 2.92
C ALA A 111 10.85 -12.71 2.14
N VAL A 112 12.05 -12.33 1.78
CA VAL A 112 12.32 -11.13 0.97
C VAL A 112 11.67 -11.22 -0.40
N ALA A 113 11.77 -12.37 -1.07
CA ALA A 113 11.15 -12.59 -2.38
C ALA A 113 9.62 -12.53 -2.33
N MET A 114 9.00 -13.10 -1.29
CA MET A 114 7.55 -13.05 -1.09
C MET A 114 7.06 -11.65 -0.77
N GLU A 115 7.77 -10.91 0.10
CA GLU A 115 7.46 -9.52 0.42
C GLU A 115 7.51 -8.64 -0.84
N ALA A 116 8.58 -8.75 -1.62
CA ALA A 116 8.74 -8.07 -2.89
C ALA A 116 7.61 -8.41 -3.88
N PHE A 117 7.28 -9.69 -3.99
CA PHE A 117 6.23 -10.17 -4.88
C PHE A 117 4.87 -9.55 -4.55
N PHE A 118 4.46 -9.54 -3.30
CA PHE A 118 3.17 -8.97 -2.93
C PHE A 118 3.14 -7.43 -2.97
N ALA A 119 4.30 -6.77 -2.81
CA ALA A 119 4.39 -5.32 -2.95
C ALA A 119 4.30 -4.88 -4.42
N ASP A 120 4.86 -5.66 -5.34
CA ASP A 120 4.78 -5.42 -6.78
C ASP A 120 3.42 -5.85 -7.38
N HIS A 121 2.67 -6.76 -6.72
CA HIS A 121 1.46 -7.39 -7.25
C HIS A 121 0.21 -7.16 -6.39
N PRO A 122 -0.33 -5.93 -6.33
CA PRO A 122 -1.55 -5.63 -5.58
C PRO A 122 -2.77 -6.41 -6.09
N GLU A 123 -2.74 -6.89 -7.34
CA GLU A 123 -3.80 -7.69 -7.97
C GLU A 123 -3.87 -9.13 -7.45
N VAL A 124 -2.89 -9.56 -6.65
CA VAL A 124 -2.85 -10.89 -6.05
C VAL A 124 -3.54 -10.88 -4.68
N PHE A 125 -4.87 -10.79 -4.68
CA PHE A 125 -5.70 -10.76 -3.47
C PHE A 125 -6.10 -12.15 -2.96
N TYR A 126 -5.84 -13.19 -3.74
CA TYR A 126 -6.34 -14.54 -3.51
C TYR A 126 -5.28 -15.51 -2.96
N VAL A 127 -4.10 -15.03 -2.63
CA VAL A 127 -3.04 -15.80 -1.97
C VAL A 127 -2.95 -15.37 -0.50
N ASP A 128 -2.96 -16.34 0.41
CA ASP A 128 -2.76 -16.11 1.83
C ASP A 128 -1.32 -15.63 2.09
N LEU A 129 -1.16 -14.74 3.04
CA LEU A 129 0.14 -14.24 3.47
C LEU A 129 0.96 -15.32 4.22
N GLN A 130 0.31 -16.44 4.59
CA GLN A 130 0.96 -17.61 5.18
C GLN A 130 1.41 -18.57 4.09
N TYR A 131 2.67 -18.94 4.12
CA TYR A 131 3.26 -19.93 3.21
C TYR A 131 4.26 -20.81 3.96
N GLU A 132 4.58 -21.96 3.38
CA GLU A 132 5.55 -22.91 3.93
C GLU A 132 6.74 -23.02 2.97
N VAL A 133 7.96 -23.04 3.51
CA VAL A 133 9.18 -23.22 2.72
C VAL A 133 9.79 -24.58 3.02
N TYR A 134 10.04 -25.34 1.98
CA TYR A 134 10.67 -26.66 2.08
C TYR A 134 12.00 -26.67 1.33
N THR A 135 13.01 -27.28 1.92
CA THR A 135 14.28 -27.57 1.26
C THR A 135 14.34 -29.07 0.90
N VAL A 136 14.60 -29.36 -0.36
CA VAL A 136 14.70 -30.71 -0.89
C VAL A 136 16.11 -30.93 -1.40
N LYS A 137 16.81 -31.97 -0.88
CA LYS A 137 18.14 -32.33 -1.39
C LYS A 137 17.99 -32.90 -2.81
N SER A 138 18.69 -32.32 -3.76
CA SER A 138 18.78 -32.81 -5.13
C SER A 138 20.21 -33.24 -5.48
N VAL A 139 20.39 -33.85 -6.66
CA VAL A 139 21.72 -34.27 -7.14
C VAL A 139 22.62 -33.06 -7.43
N PHE A 140 22.02 -31.89 -7.71
CA PHE A 140 22.72 -30.67 -8.09
C PHE A 140 22.75 -29.60 -6.98
N GLY A 141 22.39 -29.96 -5.75
CA GLY A 141 22.34 -29.03 -4.63
C GLY A 141 21.05 -29.16 -3.83
N LYS A 142 20.46 -28.02 -3.45
CA LYS A 142 19.16 -27.95 -2.81
C LYS A 142 18.13 -27.38 -3.80
N ASP A 143 16.97 -28.00 -3.86
CA ASP A 143 15.78 -27.42 -4.45
C ASP A 143 14.93 -26.77 -3.34
N ILE A 144 14.23 -25.71 -3.66
CA ILE A 144 13.34 -25.01 -2.73
C ILE A 144 11.93 -25.14 -3.26
N GLU A 145 11.01 -25.50 -2.38
CA GLU A 145 9.59 -25.56 -2.65
C GLU A 145 8.88 -24.59 -1.70
N ILE A 146 8.15 -23.60 -2.27
CA ILE A 146 7.33 -22.66 -1.52
C ILE A 146 5.88 -23.06 -1.74
N LYS A 147 5.23 -23.52 -0.66
CA LYS A 147 3.82 -23.92 -0.70
C LYS A 147 2.93 -22.74 -0.41
N LEU A 148 2.14 -22.38 -1.39
CA LEU A 148 1.19 -21.28 -1.35
C LEU A 148 -0.18 -21.78 -0.87
N LYS A 149 -0.88 -20.97 -0.12
CA LYS A 149 -2.25 -21.20 0.29
C LYS A 149 -3.15 -20.15 -0.38
N TYR A 150 -4.22 -20.60 -0.99
CA TYR A 150 -5.18 -19.73 -1.66
C TYR A 150 -6.41 -19.48 -0.79
N THR A 151 -7.03 -18.31 -0.93
CA THR A 151 -8.29 -17.96 -0.25
C THR A 151 -9.46 -18.84 -0.67
N SER A 152 -9.34 -19.50 -1.82
CA SER A 152 -10.31 -20.44 -2.34
C SER A 152 -9.61 -21.48 -3.22
N GLU A 153 -10.03 -22.74 -3.11
CA GLU A 153 -9.62 -23.81 -4.03
C GLU A 153 -10.41 -23.77 -5.37
N ASP A 154 -11.53 -23.06 -5.38
CA ASP A 154 -12.34 -22.87 -6.61
C ASP A 154 -11.73 -21.75 -7.48
N LYS A 155 -11.04 -22.19 -8.53
CA LYS A 155 -10.42 -21.29 -9.53
C LYS A 155 -11.45 -20.41 -10.24
N ASN A 156 -12.69 -20.86 -10.40
CA ASN A 156 -13.74 -20.07 -11.04
C ASN A 156 -14.21 -18.93 -10.13
N LYS A 157 -14.26 -19.19 -8.81
CA LYS A 157 -14.55 -18.14 -7.83
C LYS A 157 -13.49 -17.05 -7.86
N ILE A 158 -12.20 -17.40 -7.88
CA ILE A 158 -11.09 -16.43 -7.99
C ILE A 158 -11.25 -15.59 -9.27
N LYS A 159 -11.50 -16.24 -10.42
CA LYS A 159 -11.70 -15.53 -11.69
C LYS A 159 -12.91 -14.59 -11.66
N ALA A 160 -14.00 -15.00 -11.03
CA ALA A 160 -15.18 -14.14 -10.87
C ALA A 160 -14.85 -12.90 -10.03
N GLN A 161 -14.11 -13.07 -8.93
CA GLN A 161 -13.67 -11.95 -8.09
C GLN A 161 -12.73 -10.99 -8.84
N VAL A 162 -11.84 -11.48 -9.71
CA VAL A 162 -11.01 -10.64 -10.59
C VAL A 162 -11.87 -9.76 -11.49
N VAL A 163 -12.95 -10.32 -12.06
CA VAL A 163 -13.90 -9.57 -12.89
C VAL A 163 -14.64 -8.50 -12.06
N GLU A 164 -15.05 -8.82 -10.84
CA GLU A 164 -15.70 -7.86 -9.94
C GLU A 164 -14.77 -6.69 -9.60
N ILE A 165 -13.50 -6.96 -9.29
CA ILE A 165 -12.49 -5.92 -9.03
C ILE A 165 -12.31 -5.05 -10.28
N SER A 166 -12.12 -5.66 -11.46
CA SER A 166 -11.94 -4.92 -12.72
C SER A 166 -13.10 -3.95 -12.95
N LYS A 167 -14.34 -4.42 -12.76
CA LYS A 167 -15.53 -3.58 -12.87
C LYS A 167 -15.51 -2.39 -11.90
N LYS A 168 -15.07 -2.60 -10.66
CA LYS A 168 -14.96 -1.53 -9.66
C LYS A 168 -13.87 -0.52 -9.99
N ILE A 169 -12.73 -0.98 -10.49
CA ILE A 169 -11.68 -0.11 -11.02
C ILE A 169 -12.23 0.77 -12.15
N ASP A 170 -12.91 0.15 -13.14
CA ASP A 170 -13.48 0.85 -14.28
C ASP A 170 -14.58 1.85 -13.84
N GLU A 171 -15.43 1.49 -12.87
CA GLU A 171 -16.43 2.40 -12.28
C GLU A 171 -15.77 3.64 -11.62
N ILE A 172 -14.67 3.48 -10.90
CA ILE A 172 -13.95 4.59 -10.27
C ILE A 172 -13.28 5.45 -11.33
N LEU A 173 -12.54 4.84 -12.25
CA LEU A 173 -11.75 5.56 -13.24
C LEU A 173 -12.58 6.18 -14.37
N SER A 174 -13.78 5.66 -14.66
CA SER A 174 -14.67 6.25 -15.67
C SER A 174 -15.08 7.70 -15.36
N SER A 175 -15.03 8.07 -14.09
CA SER A 175 -15.34 9.42 -13.62
C SER A 175 -14.08 10.29 -13.44
N VAL A 176 -12.88 9.70 -13.61
CA VAL A 176 -11.61 10.44 -13.64
C VAL A 176 -11.36 10.90 -15.08
N GLU A 177 -11.40 12.20 -15.31
CA GLU A 177 -11.28 12.76 -16.66
C GLU A 177 -9.87 12.53 -17.23
N SER A 178 -9.80 11.88 -18.40
CA SER A 178 -8.55 11.48 -19.02
C SER A 178 -7.62 12.62 -19.45
N HIS A 179 -8.17 13.82 -19.61
CA HIS A 179 -7.40 15.02 -20.01
C HIS A 179 -6.82 15.81 -18.82
N LYS A 180 -7.11 15.42 -17.59
CA LYS A 180 -6.52 16.03 -16.39
C LYS A 180 -5.03 15.72 -16.31
N SER A 181 -4.29 16.62 -15.67
CA SER A 181 -2.90 16.36 -15.28
C SER A 181 -2.81 15.20 -14.27
N ASP A 182 -1.64 14.58 -14.15
CA ASP A 182 -1.48 13.44 -13.26
C ASP A 182 -1.80 13.77 -11.80
N ILE A 183 -1.43 14.98 -11.33
CA ILE A 183 -1.81 15.45 -9.98
C ILE A 183 -3.33 15.61 -9.82
N GLU A 184 -4.05 16.06 -10.83
CA GLU A 184 -5.51 16.20 -10.75
C GLU A 184 -6.20 14.84 -10.76
N LYS A 185 -5.69 13.87 -11.53
CA LYS A 185 -6.16 12.48 -11.50
C LYS A 185 -5.86 11.84 -10.14
N GLU A 186 -4.67 12.06 -9.62
CA GLU A 186 -4.24 11.54 -8.32
C GLU A 186 -5.15 12.02 -7.19
N ILE A 187 -5.42 13.34 -7.09
CA ILE A 187 -6.35 13.91 -6.10
C ILE A 187 -7.73 13.26 -6.24
N GLU A 188 -8.23 13.13 -7.45
CA GLU A 188 -9.57 12.57 -7.67
C GLU A 188 -9.65 11.08 -7.29
N ILE A 189 -8.61 10.30 -7.58
CA ILE A 189 -8.52 8.89 -7.18
C ILE A 189 -8.43 8.78 -5.65
N HIS A 190 -7.58 9.60 -5.02
CA HIS A 190 -7.44 9.67 -3.57
C HIS A 190 -8.78 9.92 -2.88
N ASP A 191 -9.47 10.99 -3.27
CA ASP A 191 -10.73 11.40 -2.66
C ASP A 191 -11.81 10.34 -2.83
N LYS A 192 -11.95 9.80 -4.05
CA LYS A 192 -12.92 8.74 -4.31
C LYS A 192 -12.66 7.48 -3.48
N LEU A 193 -11.40 7.13 -3.29
CA LEU A 193 -11.04 5.95 -2.52
C LEU A 193 -11.29 6.17 -1.03
N CYS A 194 -10.89 7.32 -0.49
CA CYS A 194 -11.19 7.72 0.88
C CYS A 194 -12.69 7.76 1.17
N ASP A 195 -13.51 8.25 0.23
CA ASP A 195 -14.95 8.33 0.41
C ASP A 195 -15.64 6.94 0.35
N LYS A 196 -15.13 6.03 -0.49
CA LYS A 196 -15.80 4.74 -0.75
C LYS A 196 -15.42 3.64 0.23
N ILE A 197 -14.21 3.65 0.77
CA ILE A 197 -13.71 2.57 1.63
C ILE A 197 -13.87 2.96 3.08
N LYS A 198 -14.53 2.10 3.87
CA LYS A 198 -14.56 2.20 5.32
C LYS A 198 -13.32 1.53 5.89
N TYR A 199 -12.66 2.15 6.89
CA TYR A 199 -11.59 1.48 7.60
C TYR A 199 -12.15 0.35 8.46
N TYR A 200 -11.58 -0.85 8.34
CA TYR A 200 -11.97 -1.99 9.15
C TYR A 200 -11.40 -1.87 10.56
N GLU A 201 -12.28 -1.71 11.55
CA GLU A 201 -11.87 -1.62 12.97
C GLU A 201 -11.65 -3.01 13.55
N TYR A 202 -10.57 -3.19 14.28
CA TYR A 202 -10.20 -4.46 14.92
C TYR A 202 -9.67 -4.21 16.34
N THR A 203 -9.75 -5.22 17.19
CA THR A 203 -9.18 -5.22 18.54
C THR A 203 -7.94 -6.11 18.65
N ASP A 204 -7.78 -7.05 17.73
CA ASP A 204 -6.64 -7.94 17.60
C ASP A 204 -6.26 -8.04 16.12
N ILE A 205 -5.02 -7.68 15.80
CA ILE A 205 -4.49 -7.70 14.46
C ILE A 205 -4.56 -9.10 13.81
N ASN A 206 -4.43 -10.16 14.61
CA ASN A 206 -4.52 -11.55 14.12
C ASN A 206 -5.95 -11.97 13.78
N SER A 207 -6.96 -11.18 14.16
CA SER A 207 -8.38 -11.44 13.86
C SER A 207 -8.86 -10.78 12.58
N ILE A 208 -8.02 -9.97 11.92
CA ILE A 208 -8.40 -9.27 10.70
C ILE A 208 -8.62 -10.30 9.58
N PRO A 209 -9.81 -10.32 8.95
CA PRO A 209 -10.05 -11.21 7.81
C PRO A 209 -9.09 -10.92 6.65
N LEU A 210 -8.61 -11.96 5.98
CA LEU A 210 -7.64 -11.82 4.89
C LEU A 210 -8.12 -10.88 3.77
N ASP A 211 -9.43 -10.86 3.48
CA ASP A 211 -10.00 -9.95 2.49
C ASP A 211 -9.76 -8.47 2.83
N MET A 212 -9.70 -8.10 4.11
CA MET A 212 -9.47 -6.71 4.53
C MET A 212 -8.07 -6.21 4.21
N HIS A 213 -7.14 -7.14 3.97
CA HIS A 213 -5.78 -6.88 3.52
C HIS A 213 -5.64 -6.79 2.00
N SER A 214 -6.73 -6.68 1.26
CA SER A 214 -6.71 -6.88 -0.19
C SER A 214 -7.56 -5.86 -0.96
N VAL A 215 -7.25 -5.73 -2.23
CA VAL A 215 -8.05 -4.93 -3.17
C VAL A 215 -9.50 -5.42 -3.29
N TYR A 216 -9.76 -6.71 -3.03
CA TYR A 216 -11.12 -7.23 -3.04
C TYR A 216 -11.95 -6.69 -1.87
N GLY A 217 -11.38 -6.69 -0.67
CA GLY A 217 -12.01 -6.08 0.50
C GLY A 217 -12.29 -4.58 0.29
N ALA A 218 -11.27 -3.85 -0.12
CA ALA A 218 -11.37 -2.42 -0.33
C ALA A 218 -12.37 -2.04 -1.44
N LEU A 219 -12.19 -2.56 -2.66
CA LEU A 219 -12.93 -2.09 -3.83
C LEU A 219 -14.32 -2.75 -3.98
N VAL A 220 -14.45 -4.03 -3.60
CA VAL A 220 -15.71 -4.80 -3.79
C VAL A 220 -16.54 -4.80 -2.53
N LYS A 221 -15.94 -5.08 -1.36
CA LYS A 221 -16.65 -5.07 -0.07
C LYS A 221 -16.80 -3.67 0.52
N GLY A 222 -15.96 -2.71 0.12
CA GLY A 222 -15.99 -1.34 0.61
C GLY A 222 -15.37 -1.18 2.01
N GLU A 223 -14.59 -2.15 2.47
CA GLU A 223 -13.97 -2.14 3.79
C GLU A 223 -12.57 -2.77 3.73
N ALA A 224 -11.57 -2.14 4.35
CA ALA A 224 -10.20 -2.62 4.37
C ALA A 224 -9.39 -2.00 5.52
N VAL A 225 -8.25 -2.60 5.84
CA VAL A 225 -7.18 -1.98 6.64
C VAL A 225 -6.14 -1.30 5.73
N CYS A 226 -5.09 -0.74 6.29
CA CYS A 226 -4.12 0.11 5.60
C CYS A 226 -3.58 -0.48 4.29
N ASP A 227 -3.22 -1.75 4.28
CA ASP A 227 -2.66 -2.39 3.09
C ASP A 227 -3.68 -2.65 1.98
N GLY A 228 -4.88 -3.07 2.33
CA GLY A 228 -5.96 -3.20 1.36
C GLY A 228 -6.28 -1.86 0.70
N MET A 229 -6.26 -0.76 1.48
CA MET A 229 -6.41 0.60 0.95
C MET A 229 -5.24 1.00 0.06
N SER A 230 -4.00 0.84 0.54
CA SER A 230 -2.79 1.23 -0.21
C SER A 230 -2.58 0.43 -1.49
N LYS A 231 -2.87 -0.89 -1.49
CA LYS A 231 -2.89 -1.72 -2.70
C LYS A 231 -3.97 -1.28 -3.70
N SER A 232 -5.14 -0.86 -3.19
CA SER A 232 -6.20 -0.36 -4.06
C SER A 232 -5.85 0.98 -4.69
N TYR A 233 -5.17 1.83 -3.95
CA TYR A 233 -4.63 3.08 -4.47
C TYR A 233 -3.55 2.81 -5.53
N GLN A 234 -2.62 1.90 -5.24
CA GLN A 234 -1.58 1.47 -6.18
C GLN A 234 -2.17 1.03 -7.52
N ILE A 235 -3.15 0.12 -7.53
CA ILE A 235 -3.73 -0.40 -8.77
C ILE A 235 -4.53 0.65 -9.55
N LEU A 236 -5.18 1.60 -8.87
CA LEU A 236 -5.90 2.70 -9.50
C LEU A 236 -4.94 3.71 -10.13
N LEU A 237 -3.87 4.07 -9.44
CA LEU A 237 -2.82 4.95 -9.98
C LEU A 237 -2.13 4.31 -11.17
N ASP A 238 -1.80 3.03 -11.09
CA ASP A 238 -1.19 2.29 -12.17
C ASP A 238 -2.09 2.27 -13.42
N ARG A 239 -3.38 2.03 -13.25
CA ARG A 239 -4.38 2.10 -14.34
C ARG A 239 -4.58 3.51 -14.90
N ALA A 240 -4.28 4.53 -14.13
CA ALA A 240 -4.25 5.93 -14.57
C ALA A 240 -2.90 6.34 -15.20
N ASN A 241 -1.93 5.41 -15.32
CA ASN A 241 -0.55 5.59 -15.75
C ASN A 241 0.26 6.54 -14.85
N ILE A 242 0.05 6.49 -13.54
CA ILE A 242 0.81 7.23 -12.53
C ILE A 242 1.73 6.23 -11.82
N GLU A 243 3.04 6.45 -11.96
CA GLU A 243 4.06 5.59 -11.34
C GLU A 243 3.98 5.67 -9.81
N ASN A 244 3.93 4.53 -9.16
CA ASN A 244 3.81 4.45 -7.72
C ASN A 244 4.40 3.16 -7.16
N ILE A 245 4.65 3.13 -5.83
CA ILE A 245 5.26 2.01 -5.11
C ILE A 245 4.51 1.82 -3.80
N LEU A 246 4.17 0.59 -3.44
CA LEU A 246 3.68 0.26 -2.10
C LEU A 246 4.84 0.35 -1.10
N VAL A 247 4.65 1.07 -0.02
CA VAL A 247 5.62 1.21 1.07
C VAL A 247 5.12 0.49 2.31
N VAL A 248 6.03 -0.19 2.99
CA VAL A 248 5.77 -0.86 4.26
C VAL A 248 6.61 -0.22 5.37
N GLY A 249 6.00 -0.01 6.51
CA GLY A 249 6.64 0.61 7.66
C GLY A 249 5.80 0.53 8.92
N LYS A 250 5.88 1.54 9.78
CA LYS A 250 5.12 1.61 11.03
C LYS A 250 4.67 3.02 11.31
N ILE A 251 3.50 3.14 11.98
CA ILE A 251 3.11 4.29 12.83
C ILE A 251 3.30 3.84 14.28
N GLU A 252 2.31 3.36 14.96
CA GLU A 252 2.46 2.64 16.25
C GLU A 252 2.62 1.15 16.00
N GLU A 253 1.80 0.61 15.11
CA GLU A 253 1.85 -0.72 14.57
C GLU A 253 2.34 -0.68 13.12
N LEU A 254 2.37 -1.82 12.53
CA LEU A 254 2.78 -2.00 11.16
C LEU A 254 1.76 -1.36 10.22
N HIS A 255 2.26 -0.68 9.21
CA HIS A 255 1.47 0.18 8.37
C HIS A 255 1.95 0.17 6.92
N ALA A 256 1.05 0.47 5.99
CA ALA A 256 1.37 0.58 4.58
C ALA A 256 0.81 1.87 4.00
N TRP A 257 1.59 2.47 3.10
CA TRP A 257 1.22 3.65 2.33
C TRP A 257 1.84 3.59 0.93
N ASN A 258 1.82 4.67 0.19
CA ASN A 258 2.37 4.69 -1.16
C ASN A 258 3.43 5.80 -1.34
N LEU A 259 4.41 5.52 -2.17
CA LEU A 259 5.20 6.55 -2.86
C LEU A 259 4.59 6.75 -4.25
N VAL A 260 4.34 8.00 -4.62
CA VAL A 260 3.76 8.37 -5.91
C VAL A 260 4.71 9.30 -6.64
N LYS A 261 4.87 9.12 -7.94
CA LYS A 261 5.73 9.95 -8.77
C LYS A 261 4.90 10.85 -9.67
N ILE A 262 5.00 12.13 -9.43
CA ILE A 262 4.39 13.15 -10.27
C ILE A 262 5.49 13.93 -10.98
N GLU A 263 5.43 14.01 -12.29
CA GLU A 263 6.53 14.47 -13.14
C GLU A 263 7.80 13.62 -12.86
N ASN A 264 8.82 14.21 -12.27
CA ASN A 264 10.07 13.52 -11.95
C ASN A 264 10.38 13.49 -10.44
N GLU A 265 9.41 13.82 -9.60
CA GLU A 265 9.58 13.89 -8.16
C GLU A 265 8.70 12.86 -7.45
N TRP A 266 9.26 12.25 -6.39
CA TRP A 266 8.55 11.32 -5.54
C TRP A 266 7.93 12.01 -4.33
N TYR A 267 6.79 11.50 -3.90
CA TYR A 267 5.99 11.98 -2.78
C TYR A 267 5.44 10.82 -1.98
N ASN A 268 5.31 10.98 -0.67
CA ASN A 268 4.59 10.02 0.17
C ASN A 268 3.10 10.37 0.20
N VAL A 269 2.23 9.36 0.10
CA VAL A 269 0.78 9.48 0.22
C VAL A 269 0.26 8.38 1.14
N ASP A 270 -0.38 8.76 2.25
CA ASP A 270 -1.05 7.81 3.12
C ASP A 270 -2.56 8.05 3.15
N ILE A 271 -3.27 7.33 2.28
CA ILE A 271 -4.73 7.43 2.16
C ILE A 271 -5.48 6.95 3.40
N THR A 272 -4.84 6.11 4.22
CA THR A 272 -5.43 5.62 5.46
C THR A 272 -5.45 6.71 6.51
N SER A 273 -4.32 7.40 6.68
CA SER A 273 -4.20 8.53 7.60
C SER A 273 -4.97 9.76 7.13
N ASP A 274 -5.16 9.92 5.82
CA ASP A 274 -5.98 11.00 5.23
C ASP A 274 -7.49 10.71 5.32
N LYS A 275 -7.86 9.45 5.59
CA LYS A 275 -9.23 9.11 5.98
C LYS A 275 -9.42 9.34 7.48
N SER A 276 -9.82 10.54 7.85
CA SER A 276 -10.05 10.85 9.26
C SER A 276 -11.27 10.11 9.80
N ILE A 277 -11.06 9.36 10.89
CA ILE A 277 -12.12 8.67 11.61
C ILE A 277 -12.19 9.29 13.00
N LYS A 278 -13.24 10.09 13.27
CA LYS A 278 -13.57 10.51 14.64
C LYS A 278 -15.06 10.38 14.86
N GLY A 279 -15.44 9.33 15.58
CA GLY A 279 -16.84 9.04 15.90
C GLY A 279 -17.64 8.63 14.64
N GLU A 280 -18.86 9.16 14.51
CA GLU A 280 -19.73 8.90 13.35
C GLU A 280 -19.37 9.72 12.10
N ASP A 281 -18.44 10.67 12.23
CA ASP A 281 -18.05 11.60 11.18
C ASP A 281 -16.76 11.14 10.47
N THR A 282 -16.89 10.57 9.29
CA THR A 282 -15.76 10.32 8.38
C THR A 282 -15.67 11.46 7.37
N PHE A 283 -14.47 11.97 7.14
CA PHE A 283 -14.18 12.93 6.09
C PHE A 283 -12.77 12.73 5.55
N THR A 284 -12.57 13.06 4.29
CA THR A 284 -11.27 13.01 3.63
C THR A 284 -10.48 14.29 3.93
N ILE A 285 -9.22 14.14 4.29
CA ILE A 285 -8.25 15.22 4.46
C ILE A 285 -7.05 14.94 3.58
N HIS A 286 -6.13 15.92 3.48
CA HIS A 286 -4.95 15.81 2.63
C HIS A 286 -3.64 16.10 3.38
N SER A 287 -3.63 15.78 4.69
CA SER A 287 -2.46 16.04 5.54
C SER A 287 -1.26 15.18 5.19
N TYR A 288 -1.50 14.00 4.65
CA TYR A 288 -0.48 13.05 4.19
C TYR A 288 -0.46 12.90 2.66
N PHE A 289 -1.09 13.81 1.93
CA PHE A 289 -1.09 13.79 0.47
C PHE A 289 0.13 14.50 -0.12
N ASN A 290 0.96 13.76 -0.83
CA ASN A 290 2.16 14.24 -1.50
C ASN A 290 3.12 15.00 -0.56
N VAL A 291 3.47 14.36 0.56
CA VAL A 291 4.42 14.88 1.54
C VAL A 291 5.83 14.35 1.31
N THR A 292 6.82 15.10 1.81
CA THR A 292 8.23 14.69 1.75
C THR A 292 8.56 13.60 2.77
N ASP A 293 9.72 12.96 2.61
CA ASP A 293 10.26 12.03 3.60
C ASP A 293 10.40 12.68 4.99
N ASP A 294 10.88 13.92 5.05
CA ASP A 294 11.02 14.64 6.33
C ASP A 294 9.68 14.82 7.04
N VAL A 295 8.61 15.04 6.28
CA VAL A 295 7.26 15.22 6.83
C VAL A 295 6.69 13.87 7.30
N ILE A 296 6.71 12.84 6.45
CA ILE A 296 6.13 11.54 6.79
C ILE A 296 6.86 10.88 7.96
N GLN A 297 8.17 11.02 8.06
CA GLN A 297 8.99 10.45 9.12
C GLN A 297 8.72 11.06 10.51
N SER A 298 8.00 12.17 10.59
CA SER A 298 7.55 12.70 11.88
C SER A 298 6.53 11.80 12.58
N THR A 299 5.88 10.92 11.85
CA THR A 299 4.84 9.98 12.35
C THR A 299 5.07 8.54 11.91
N HIS A 300 5.79 8.32 10.82
CA HIS A 300 6.03 7.01 10.21
C HIS A 300 7.51 6.61 10.25
N THR A 301 7.76 5.31 10.28
CA THR A 301 9.11 4.74 10.08
C THR A 301 9.07 3.76 8.92
N PHE A 302 10.02 3.87 8.01
CA PHE A 302 10.17 2.93 6.89
C PHE A 302 10.81 1.63 7.35
N SER A 303 10.38 0.50 6.81
CA SER A 303 11.03 -0.79 7.06
C SER A 303 12.34 -0.95 6.30
N ASN A 304 12.37 -0.50 5.03
CA ASN A 304 13.52 -0.66 4.12
C ASN A 304 13.72 0.62 3.31
N LYS A 305 14.03 1.74 3.99
CA LYS A 305 14.15 3.06 3.32
C LYS A 305 15.23 3.07 2.22
N GLU A 306 16.28 2.29 2.38
CA GLU A 306 17.40 2.20 1.43
C GLU A 306 16.99 1.60 0.08
N LEU A 307 15.88 0.89 0.01
CA LEU A 307 15.35 0.35 -1.25
C LEU A 307 14.45 1.35 -2.01
N LEU A 308 14.03 2.42 -1.34
CA LEU A 308 13.03 3.35 -1.84
C LEU A 308 13.68 4.62 -2.42
N PRO A 309 13.04 5.26 -3.41
CA PRO A 309 13.47 6.58 -3.85
C PRO A 309 13.24 7.62 -2.75
N GLU A 310 14.01 8.69 -2.79
CA GLU A 310 13.81 9.82 -1.89
C GLU A 310 12.61 10.67 -2.33
N ALA A 311 11.69 10.93 -1.41
CA ALA A 311 10.56 11.83 -1.63
C ALA A 311 10.90 13.23 -1.09
N THR A 312 11.36 14.09 -1.97
CA THR A 312 11.77 15.47 -1.65
C THR A 312 10.90 16.54 -2.31
N GLY A 313 9.96 16.11 -3.17
CA GLY A 313 9.06 16.99 -3.89
C GLY A 313 8.13 17.78 -2.95
N THR A 314 7.94 19.05 -3.24
CA THR A 314 7.03 19.95 -2.48
C THR A 314 5.98 20.61 -3.36
N LYS A 315 6.20 20.66 -4.67
CA LYS A 315 5.34 21.35 -5.64
C LYS A 315 3.91 20.80 -5.64
N TYR A 316 3.77 19.48 -5.55
CA TYR A 316 2.50 18.79 -5.64
C TYR A 316 1.93 18.32 -4.30
N ASN A 317 2.51 18.77 -3.16
CA ASN A 317 1.79 18.68 -1.90
C ASN A 317 0.43 19.38 -2.03
N TYR A 318 -0.63 18.76 -1.54
CA TYR A 318 -2.01 19.24 -1.76
C TYR A 318 -2.19 20.73 -1.43
N TYR A 319 -1.75 21.15 -0.25
CA TYR A 319 -1.94 22.52 0.19
C TYR A 319 -1.12 23.54 -0.63
N THR A 320 0.05 23.15 -1.08
CA THR A 320 0.88 23.96 -1.99
C THR A 320 0.22 24.06 -3.35
N TYR A 321 -0.20 22.93 -3.93
CA TYR A 321 -0.82 22.87 -5.24
C TYR A 321 -2.15 23.64 -5.30
N LYS A 322 -3.01 23.47 -4.27
CA LYS A 322 -4.29 24.20 -4.16
C LYS A 322 -4.14 25.66 -3.71
N ASN A 323 -2.92 26.12 -3.40
CA ASN A 323 -2.66 27.43 -2.79
C ASN A 323 -3.35 27.61 -1.42
N TYR A 324 -3.41 26.53 -0.65
CA TYR A 324 -3.96 26.46 0.71
C TYR A 324 -2.86 26.44 1.78
N PHE A 325 -1.62 26.64 1.40
CA PHE A 325 -0.48 26.77 2.31
C PHE A 325 -0.25 28.23 2.70
N ILE A 326 -0.24 28.53 4.00
CA ILE A 326 0.03 29.85 4.58
C ILE A 326 1.48 29.89 5.06
N ASP A 327 2.31 30.68 4.41
CA ASP A 327 3.76 30.69 4.57
C ASP A 327 4.27 31.70 5.60
N SER A 328 3.53 32.77 5.91
CA SER A 328 3.95 33.80 6.86
C SER A 328 2.80 34.37 7.71
N ASN A 329 3.17 35.00 8.84
CA ASN A 329 2.20 35.72 9.69
C ASN A 329 1.60 36.93 8.97
N ASP A 330 2.39 37.60 8.14
CA ASP A 330 2.00 38.88 7.49
C ASP A 330 0.85 38.68 6.50
N ASN A 331 0.80 37.52 5.84
CA ASN A 331 -0.24 37.24 4.87
C ASN A 331 -1.31 36.27 5.38
N PHE A 332 -1.27 35.88 6.68
CA PHE A 332 -2.14 34.85 7.24
C PHE A 332 -3.63 35.13 6.99
N ASN A 333 -4.10 36.33 7.37
CA ASN A 333 -5.51 36.67 7.22
C ASN A 333 -5.94 36.72 5.75
N ASP A 334 -5.17 37.35 4.90
CA ASP A 334 -5.50 37.48 3.47
C ASP A 334 -5.55 36.12 2.77
N LYS A 335 -4.60 35.24 3.05
CA LYS A 335 -4.60 33.88 2.53
C LYS A 335 -5.76 33.06 3.07
N LEU A 336 -5.97 33.06 4.39
CA LEU A 336 -7.08 32.32 4.99
C LEU A 336 -8.44 32.78 4.43
N GLN A 337 -8.67 34.07 4.25
CA GLN A 337 -9.90 34.58 3.65
C GLN A 337 -10.09 34.08 2.19
N LYS A 338 -9.02 34.02 1.40
CA LYS A 338 -9.07 33.44 0.05
C LYS A 338 -9.42 31.97 0.09
N ILE A 339 -8.80 31.20 0.98
CA ILE A 339 -9.07 29.77 1.16
C ILE A 339 -10.53 29.54 1.59
N ILE A 340 -11.03 30.31 2.57
CA ILE A 340 -12.43 30.28 3.00
C ILE A 340 -13.36 30.54 1.79
N SER A 341 -13.06 31.53 1.00
CA SER A 341 -13.88 31.90 -0.15
C SER A 341 -13.89 30.83 -1.24
N SER A 342 -12.77 30.16 -1.48
CA SER A 342 -12.68 29.05 -2.44
C SER A 342 -13.33 27.76 -1.94
N SER A 343 -13.44 27.58 -0.61
CA SER A 343 -14.02 26.39 0.03
C SER A 343 -15.49 26.56 0.43
N LYS A 344 -16.17 27.61 -0.02
CA LYS A 344 -17.55 27.96 0.40
C LYS A 344 -18.57 26.82 0.16
N ASP A 345 -18.38 26.04 -0.88
CA ASP A 345 -19.26 24.93 -1.26
C ASP A 345 -18.83 23.59 -0.64
N SER A 346 -17.70 23.55 0.07
CA SER A 346 -17.21 22.37 0.80
C SER A 346 -17.82 22.28 2.19
N ASN A 347 -17.96 21.05 2.69
CA ASN A 347 -18.34 20.79 4.09
C ASN A 347 -17.16 20.90 5.05
N ILE A 348 -15.95 20.93 4.53
CA ILE A 348 -14.72 21.11 5.29
C ILE A 348 -13.91 22.26 4.74
N LEU A 349 -13.20 22.94 5.61
CA LEU A 349 -12.16 23.90 5.29
C LEU A 349 -10.84 23.30 5.77
N GLU A 350 -9.90 23.16 4.87
CA GLU A 350 -8.55 22.70 5.21
C GLU A 350 -7.48 23.63 4.66
N PHE A 351 -6.40 23.78 5.42
CA PHE A 351 -5.22 24.53 5.03
C PHE A 351 -4.02 24.09 5.85
N SER A 352 -2.84 24.32 5.34
CA SER A 352 -1.59 24.08 6.06
C SER A 352 -0.84 25.39 6.31
N VAL A 353 0.00 25.38 7.36
CA VAL A 353 0.76 26.55 7.74
C VAL A 353 2.25 26.24 7.87
N ASN A 354 3.10 27.23 7.67
CA ASN A 354 4.50 27.13 8.02
C ASN A 354 4.63 26.88 9.53
N LYS A 355 5.47 25.91 9.92
CA LYS A 355 5.71 25.53 11.32
C LYS A 355 6.15 26.65 12.25
N ASN A 356 6.64 27.76 11.69
CA ASN A 356 7.08 28.92 12.43
C ASN A 356 5.93 29.88 12.79
N ILE A 357 4.73 29.69 12.22
CA ILE A 357 3.55 30.48 12.56
C ILE A 357 3.02 30.04 13.91
N LYS A 358 2.91 30.98 14.86
CA LYS A 358 2.39 30.77 16.21
C LYS A 358 0.94 31.21 16.33
N ASP A 359 0.27 30.71 17.35
CA ASP A 359 -1.11 31.11 17.72
C ASP A 359 -2.10 30.97 16.57
N VAL A 360 -1.92 29.93 15.74
CA VAL A 360 -2.78 29.65 14.55
C VAL A 360 -4.26 29.57 14.93
N PRO A 361 -4.68 28.88 16.02
CA PRO A 361 -6.08 28.84 16.41
C PRO A 361 -6.69 30.23 16.64
N ASP A 362 -5.99 31.12 17.35
CA ASP A 362 -6.48 32.47 17.67
C ASP A 362 -6.58 33.34 16.42
N LYS A 363 -5.58 33.26 15.54
CA LYS A 363 -5.57 33.94 14.24
C LYS A 363 -6.71 33.45 13.35
N MET A 364 -6.94 32.14 13.34
CA MET A 364 -8.01 31.51 12.58
C MET A 364 -9.39 32.00 13.06
N ILE A 365 -9.64 31.97 14.36
CA ILE A 365 -10.89 32.45 14.96
C ILE A 365 -11.10 33.93 14.63
N SER A 366 -10.09 34.77 14.84
CA SER A 366 -10.16 36.21 14.55
C SER A 366 -10.45 36.49 13.06
N SER A 367 -9.79 35.75 12.16
CA SER A 367 -10.02 35.86 10.73
C SER A 367 -11.44 35.44 10.33
N MET A 368 -11.95 34.36 10.91
CA MET A 368 -13.31 33.88 10.63
C MET A 368 -14.39 34.82 11.17
N GLN A 369 -14.20 35.41 12.35
CA GLN A 369 -15.12 36.37 12.93
C GLN A 369 -15.25 37.65 12.09
N SER A 370 -14.20 38.03 11.37
CA SER A 370 -14.23 39.20 10.48
C SER A 370 -15.05 38.97 9.20
N ASN A 371 -15.38 37.72 8.87
CA ASN A 371 -16.12 37.35 7.66
C ASN A 371 -17.36 36.51 7.99
N LYS A 372 -18.43 37.17 8.37
CA LYS A 372 -19.69 36.58 8.87
C LYS A 372 -20.44 35.70 7.84
N ASN A 373 -20.06 35.69 6.58
CA ASN A 373 -20.81 35.03 5.51
C ASN A 373 -20.23 33.64 5.10
N THR A 374 -19.35 33.05 5.88
CA THR A 374 -18.58 31.87 5.43
C THR A 374 -19.30 30.53 5.60
N GLY A 375 -20.37 30.47 6.41
CA GLY A 375 -21.04 29.19 6.73
C GLY A 375 -20.24 28.23 7.62
N TYR A 376 -18.97 28.56 7.93
CA TYR A 376 -18.14 27.82 8.91
C TYR A 376 -18.32 28.34 10.34
N LEU A 377 -19.08 29.42 10.51
CA LEU A 377 -19.37 30.06 11.80
C LEU A 377 -20.87 30.29 11.96
N THR A 378 -21.39 30.00 13.15
CA THR A 378 -22.67 30.54 13.59
C THR A 378 -22.46 31.93 14.22
N GLU A 379 -23.48 32.77 14.25
CA GLU A 379 -23.40 34.17 14.71
C GLU A 379 -22.83 34.37 16.14
N ASN A 380 -22.72 33.29 16.93
CA ASN A 380 -22.30 33.32 18.34
C ASN A 380 -21.05 32.46 18.64
N LEU A 381 -20.19 32.17 17.66
CA LEU A 381 -19.08 31.24 17.90
C LEU A 381 -17.95 31.86 18.73
N THR A 382 -17.80 31.33 19.92
CA THR A 382 -16.63 31.50 20.78
C THR A 382 -15.63 30.33 20.62
N ARG A 383 -15.99 29.27 19.85
CA ARG A 383 -15.16 28.08 19.64
C ARG A 383 -15.29 27.55 18.21
N VAL A 384 -14.17 27.23 17.60
CA VAL A 384 -14.06 26.48 16.35
C VAL A 384 -13.46 25.11 16.69
N SER A 385 -14.16 24.04 16.33
CA SER A 385 -13.56 22.71 16.41
C SER A 385 -12.66 22.51 15.20
N TYR A 386 -11.41 22.20 15.43
CA TYR A 386 -10.44 21.93 14.38
C TYR A 386 -9.57 20.72 14.73
N TYR A 387 -9.02 20.11 13.73
CA TYR A 387 -7.99 19.07 13.83
C TYR A 387 -6.67 19.65 13.34
N ASN A 388 -5.58 19.39 14.04
CA ASN A 388 -4.23 19.75 13.62
C ASN A 388 -3.43 18.47 13.38
N ILE A 389 -3.05 18.25 12.14
CA ILE A 389 -2.29 17.09 11.68
C ILE A 389 -1.16 17.60 10.80
N LEU A 390 0.09 17.35 11.14
CA LEU A 390 1.27 17.76 10.36
C LEU A 390 1.26 19.26 9.97
N ASN A 391 0.87 20.15 10.89
CA ASN A 391 0.67 21.59 10.65
C ASN A 391 -0.44 21.94 9.66
N SER A 392 -1.29 21.00 9.30
CA SER A 392 -2.54 21.28 8.61
C SER A 392 -3.71 21.41 9.60
N TYR A 393 -4.67 22.23 9.26
CA TYR A 393 -5.85 22.53 10.06
C TYR A 393 -7.09 22.19 9.26
N VAL A 394 -7.94 21.37 9.84
CA VAL A 394 -9.18 20.92 9.21
C VAL A 394 -10.35 21.36 10.07
N ILE A 395 -11.28 22.07 9.50
CA ILE A 395 -12.45 22.64 10.18
C ILE A 395 -13.69 22.15 9.45
N LYS A 396 -14.60 21.53 10.20
CA LYS A 396 -15.87 21.06 9.67
C LYS A 396 -16.91 22.19 9.72
N LYS A 397 -17.70 22.33 8.66
CA LYS A 397 -18.83 23.25 8.62
C LYS A 397 -19.90 22.78 9.60
N ILE A 398 -20.35 23.66 10.47
CA ILE A 398 -21.44 23.37 11.39
C ILE A 398 -22.75 23.53 10.61
N LYS A 399 -23.54 22.45 10.56
CA LYS A 399 -24.86 22.46 9.97
C LYS A 399 -25.87 23.16 10.85
#